data_20c234ec10504f735ec089cbfb0c7d80
#
_entry.id   20c234ec10504f735ec089cbfb0c7d80
#
_cell.length_a   1.000
_cell.length_b   1.000
_cell.length_c   1.000
_cell.angle_alpha   90.00
_cell.angle_beta   90.00
_cell.angle_gamma   90.00
#
_symmetry.space_group_name_H-M   'P 1'
#
loop_
_entity.id
_entity.type
_entity.pdbx_description
1 polymer ?
#
loop_
_entity_poly.entity_id
_entity_poly.type
_entity_poly.pdbx_seq_one_letter_code
_entity_poly.pdbx_strand_id
1 'polypeptide(L)'
;KGVRVDAEQNEQLQLYALGALEQFSMLYDFETVRLFIHQPRLNHVSEWALTVEELQAFGERAQEAAASVIVMFNIADCEGIETLPLENFTPGEKQCRFCKAKAVCTAQKMQHMQTAASDFEDLTKPVGEIIADASSRVPLLTIEELAEIYSQADAIESWLKAVRDRVNSELNAGHPVPGFKLVTGKQGIVPGVMKKPPARC
;
A
#
# COMPACT_ATOMS: atom_id res chain seq x y z
N LYS A 1 -2.44 6.12 -19.92
CA LYS A 1 -3.75 6.43 -19.32
C LYS A 1 -3.50 6.96 -17.93
N GLY A 2 -3.96 8.18 -17.64
CA GLY A 2 -3.84 8.79 -16.30
C GLY A 2 -5.12 8.53 -15.48
N VAL A 3 -5.03 8.72 -14.17
CA VAL A 3 -6.18 8.74 -13.27
C VAL A 3 -6.59 10.20 -13.09
N ARG A 4 -7.89 10.47 -13.05
CA ARG A 4 -8.42 11.79 -12.69
C ARG A 4 -8.01 12.13 -11.26
N VAL A 5 -7.56 13.37 -11.07
CA VAL A 5 -7.20 13.91 -9.76
C VAL A 5 -7.94 15.24 -9.61
N ASP A 6 -8.59 15.43 -8.48
CA ASP A 6 -9.31 16.64 -8.16
C ASP A 6 -8.48 17.55 -7.26
N ALA A 7 -8.72 18.87 -7.38
CA ALA A 7 -8.05 19.88 -6.56
C ALA A 7 -8.60 19.95 -5.14
N GLU A 8 -9.90 19.62 -4.97
CA GLU A 8 -10.58 19.69 -3.69
C GLU A 8 -9.93 18.73 -2.67
N GLN A 9 -9.57 19.27 -1.52
CA GLN A 9 -8.89 18.58 -0.41
C GLN A 9 -7.61 17.81 -0.82
N ASN A 10 -6.98 18.19 -1.93
CA ASN A 10 -5.76 17.57 -2.38
C ASN A 10 -4.58 17.98 -1.47
N GLU A 11 -4.10 17.06 -0.66
CA GLU A 11 -3.04 17.31 0.33
C GLU A 11 -1.74 17.79 -0.31
N GLN A 12 -1.37 17.27 -1.48
CA GLN A 12 -0.16 17.67 -2.20
C GLN A 12 -0.23 19.12 -2.65
N LEU A 13 -1.40 19.57 -3.19
CA LEU A 13 -1.60 20.95 -3.58
C LEU A 13 -1.60 21.88 -2.37
N GLN A 14 -2.20 21.48 -1.25
CA GLN A 14 -2.19 22.25 -0.02
C GLN A 14 -0.76 22.44 0.50
N LEU A 15 0.08 21.43 0.47
CA LEU A 15 1.50 21.53 0.86
C LEU A 15 2.25 22.51 -0.06
N TYR A 16 2.01 22.47 -1.38
CA TYR A 16 2.61 23.45 -2.30
C TYR A 16 2.11 24.87 -2.04
N ALA A 17 0.84 25.01 -1.73
CA ALA A 17 0.25 26.31 -1.39
C ALA A 17 0.81 26.88 -0.09
N LEU A 18 1.04 26.05 0.94
CA LEU A 18 1.70 26.49 2.18
C LEU A 18 3.11 27.01 1.90
N GLY A 19 3.92 26.28 1.09
CA GLY A 19 5.25 26.74 0.73
C GLY A 19 5.24 28.05 -0.07
N ALA A 20 4.26 28.21 -0.98
CA ALA A 20 4.09 29.48 -1.70
C ALA A 20 3.64 30.60 -0.77
N LEU A 21 2.70 30.33 0.13
CA LEU A 21 2.23 31.31 1.11
C LEU A 21 3.39 31.81 1.99
N GLU A 22 4.20 30.89 2.52
CA GLU A 22 5.39 31.23 3.32
C GLU A 22 6.35 32.16 2.55
N GLN A 23 6.59 31.84 1.28
CA GLN A 23 7.51 32.61 0.44
C GLN A 23 7.02 34.02 0.11
N PHE A 24 5.70 34.21 -0.08
CA PHE A 24 5.13 35.45 -0.59
C PHE A 24 4.38 36.29 0.45
N SER A 25 4.07 35.74 1.64
CA SER A 25 3.37 36.47 2.71
C SER A 25 4.08 37.71 3.21
N MET A 26 5.41 37.80 3.03
CA MET A 26 6.16 39.00 3.36
C MET A 26 5.89 40.18 2.39
N LEU A 27 5.35 39.91 1.21
CA LEU A 27 5.11 40.92 0.17
C LEU A 27 3.64 41.28 0.03
N TYR A 28 2.73 40.39 0.37
CA TYR A 28 1.29 40.53 0.15
C TYR A 28 0.49 39.90 1.28
N ASP A 29 -0.63 40.50 1.62
CA ASP A 29 -1.63 39.92 2.50
C ASP A 29 -2.63 39.10 1.66
N PHE A 30 -2.63 37.81 1.83
CA PHE A 30 -3.54 36.89 1.13
C PHE A 30 -4.69 36.51 2.06
N GLU A 31 -5.92 36.58 1.56
CA GLU A 31 -7.11 36.07 2.27
C GLU A 31 -7.54 34.70 1.77
N THR A 32 -7.34 34.44 0.48
CA THR A 32 -7.77 33.20 -0.18
C THR A 32 -6.69 32.65 -1.11
N VAL A 33 -6.66 31.33 -1.21
CA VAL A 33 -5.79 30.59 -2.14
C VAL A 33 -6.67 29.78 -3.07
N ARG A 34 -6.36 29.81 -4.37
CA ARG A 34 -7.05 29.00 -5.39
C ARG A 34 -6.09 27.97 -5.96
N LEU A 35 -6.50 26.73 -5.90
CA LEU A 35 -5.73 25.56 -6.34
C LEU A 35 -6.32 25.01 -7.63
N PHE A 36 -5.46 24.67 -8.59
CA PHE A 36 -5.88 24.14 -9.88
C PHE A 36 -5.14 22.87 -10.22
N ILE A 37 -5.86 21.90 -10.74
CA ILE A 37 -5.30 20.75 -11.46
C ILE A 37 -5.78 20.79 -12.89
N HIS A 38 -4.85 20.80 -13.83
CA HIS A 38 -5.13 20.72 -15.24
C HIS A 38 -4.51 19.44 -15.84
N GLN A 39 -5.37 18.52 -16.27
CA GLN A 39 -4.97 17.25 -16.89
C GLN A 39 -5.45 17.22 -18.36
N PRO A 40 -4.70 17.80 -19.32
CA PRO A 40 -5.16 17.96 -20.71
C PRO A 40 -5.50 16.63 -21.40
N ARG A 41 -4.73 15.56 -21.11
CA ARG A 41 -4.97 14.23 -21.71
C ARG A 41 -6.27 13.58 -21.28
N LEU A 42 -6.85 14.03 -20.16
CA LEU A 42 -8.12 13.54 -19.62
C LEU A 42 -9.25 14.53 -19.86
N ASN A 43 -8.96 15.67 -20.51
CA ASN A 43 -9.88 16.81 -20.65
C ASN A 43 -10.50 17.16 -19.28
N HIS A 44 -9.66 17.23 -18.25
CA HIS A 44 -10.08 17.45 -16.88
C HIS A 44 -9.39 18.68 -16.29
N VAL A 45 -10.21 19.57 -15.76
CA VAL A 45 -9.79 20.73 -14.96
C VAL A 45 -10.55 20.67 -13.65
N SER A 46 -9.86 20.77 -12.55
CA SER A 46 -10.45 20.88 -11.22
C SER A 46 -9.89 22.11 -10.53
N GLU A 47 -10.77 22.84 -9.86
CA GLU A 47 -10.45 24.05 -9.11
C GLU A 47 -11.00 23.92 -7.70
N TRP A 48 -10.26 24.45 -6.74
CA TRP A 48 -10.69 24.56 -5.36
C TRP A 48 -10.13 25.84 -4.73
N ALA A 49 -11.00 26.58 -4.05
CA ALA A 49 -10.64 27.79 -3.30
C ALA A 49 -10.83 27.52 -1.81
N LEU A 50 -9.86 27.98 -1.02
CA LEU A 50 -9.89 27.90 0.44
C LEU A 50 -9.30 29.18 1.04
N THR A 51 -9.64 29.49 2.28
CA THR A 51 -9.05 30.61 3.00
C THR A 51 -7.62 30.28 3.44
N VAL A 52 -6.84 31.31 3.71
CA VAL A 52 -5.50 31.13 4.29
C VAL A 52 -5.57 30.46 5.66
N GLU A 53 -6.59 30.75 6.45
CA GLU A 53 -6.82 30.11 7.76
C GLU A 53 -7.06 28.60 7.63
N GLU A 54 -7.89 28.17 6.67
CA GLU A 54 -8.14 26.74 6.39
C GLU A 54 -6.85 26.04 5.94
N LEU A 55 -6.06 26.73 5.10
CA LEU A 55 -4.78 26.21 4.64
C LEU A 55 -3.76 26.09 5.78
N GLN A 56 -3.70 27.06 6.69
CA GLN A 56 -2.84 27.03 7.86
C GLN A 56 -3.25 25.91 8.83
N ALA A 57 -4.55 25.73 9.09
CA ALA A 57 -5.06 24.63 9.90
C ALA A 57 -4.71 23.26 9.31
N PHE A 58 -4.71 23.11 7.97
CA PHE A 58 -4.16 21.93 7.33
C PHE A 58 -2.65 21.77 7.60
N GLY A 59 -1.89 22.86 7.53
CA GLY A 59 -0.45 22.89 7.80
C GLY A 59 -0.12 22.40 9.21
N GLU A 60 -0.85 22.85 10.23
CA GLU A 60 -0.70 22.43 11.62
C GLU A 60 -0.92 20.92 11.76
N ARG A 61 -2.01 20.38 11.20
CA ARG A 61 -2.29 18.94 11.20
C ARG A 61 -1.20 18.12 10.49
N ALA A 62 -0.70 18.63 9.37
CA ALA A 62 0.38 17.98 8.63
C ALA A 62 1.69 17.95 9.43
N GLN A 63 1.99 19.05 10.14
CA GLN A 63 3.16 19.14 11.01
C GLN A 63 3.06 18.18 12.21
N GLU A 64 1.92 18.11 12.87
CA GLU A 64 1.67 17.16 13.96
C GLU A 64 1.81 15.70 13.50
N ALA A 65 1.23 15.37 12.35
CA ALA A 65 1.35 14.05 11.75
C ALA A 65 2.81 13.70 11.42
N ALA A 66 3.56 14.64 10.83
CA ALA A 66 4.98 14.46 10.52
C ALA A 66 5.81 14.26 11.81
N ALA A 67 5.57 15.04 12.85
CA ALA A 67 6.23 14.89 14.15
C ALA A 67 5.96 13.50 14.75
N SER A 68 4.71 13.03 14.70
CA SER A 68 4.33 11.69 15.17
C SER A 68 5.07 10.59 14.40
N VAL A 69 5.16 10.70 13.08
CA VAL A 69 5.91 9.73 12.25
C VAL A 69 7.39 9.71 12.60
N ILE A 70 8.01 10.87 12.85
CA ILE A 70 9.42 10.94 13.27
C ILE A 70 9.65 10.24 14.61
N VAL A 71 8.74 10.44 15.58
CA VAL A 71 8.81 9.75 16.88
C VAL A 71 8.72 8.23 16.69
N MET A 72 7.74 7.76 15.92
CA MET A 72 7.56 6.33 15.63
C MET A 72 8.77 5.75 14.89
N PHE A 73 9.35 6.50 13.95
CA PHE A 73 10.55 6.08 13.24
C PHE A 73 11.73 5.88 14.21
N ASN A 74 11.94 6.83 15.12
CA ASN A 74 13.01 6.72 16.11
C ASN A 74 12.81 5.54 17.06
N ILE A 75 11.57 5.28 17.50
CA ILE A 75 11.25 4.10 18.33
C ILE A 75 11.55 2.82 17.52
N ALA A 76 11.10 2.72 16.28
CA ALA A 76 11.32 1.56 15.44
C ALA A 76 12.81 1.31 15.14
N ASP A 77 13.61 2.38 15.02
CA ASP A 77 15.06 2.29 14.77
C ASP A 77 15.82 1.80 16.01
N CYS A 78 15.38 2.20 17.21
CA CYS A 78 16.04 1.85 18.46
C CYS A 78 15.56 0.50 19.05
N GLU A 79 14.28 0.19 18.95
CA GLU A 79 13.62 -0.90 19.68
C GLU A 79 13.05 -1.99 18.76
N GLY A 80 12.99 -1.73 17.45
CA GLY A 80 12.37 -2.61 16.45
C GLY A 80 10.95 -2.19 16.09
N ILE A 81 10.57 -2.44 14.83
CA ILE A 81 9.25 -2.06 14.29
C ILE A 81 8.09 -2.81 14.99
N GLU A 82 8.37 -3.96 15.55
CA GLU A 82 7.41 -4.80 16.27
C GLU A 82 6.93 -4.18 17.59
N THR A 83 7.64 -3.18 18.10
CA THR A 83 7.26 -2.46 19.34
C THR A 83 6.19 -1.41 19.08
N LEU A 84 5.99 -1.01 17.80
CA LEU A 84 4.99 -0.02 17.44
C LEU A 84 3.57 -0.60 17.58
N PRO A 85 2.66 0.10 18.27
CA PRO A 85 1.25 -0.29 18.38
C PRO A 85 0.59 -0.42 16.99
N LEU A 86 -0.25 -1.45 16.80
CA LEU A 86 -0.89 -1.72 15.51
C LEU A 86 -1.85 -0.61 15.08
N GLU A 87 -2.43 0.12 16.02
CA GLU A 87 -3.29 1.29 15.75
C GLU A 87 -2.57 2.45 15.05
N ASN A 88 -1.25 2.47 15.08
CA ASN A 88 -0.46 3.46 14.33
C ASN A 88 -0.37 3.16 12.83
N PHE A 89 -0.86 1.99 12.41
CA PHE A 89 -0.88 1.58 11.02
C PHE A 89 -2.32 1.55 10.49
N THR A 90 -2.53 2.17 9.33
CA THR A 90 -3.82 2.17 8.66
C THR A 90 -3.71 1.36 7.36
N PRO A 91 -3.81 0.02 7.43
CA PRO A 91 -3.77 -0.79 6.23
C PRO A 91 -5.02 -0.53 5.37
N GLY A 92 -4.86 -0.58 4.06
CA GLY A 92 -5.94 -0.38 3.12
C GLY A 92 -5.47 -0.49 1.67
N GLU A 93 -6.40 -0.59 0.74
CA GLU A 93 -6.09 -0.79 -0.68
C GLU A 93 -5.20 0.32 -1.24
N LYS A 94 -5.55 1.58 -0.98
CA LYS A 94 -4.80 2.75 -1.46
C LYS A 94 -3.44 2.87 -0.79
N GLN A 95 -3.40 2.77 0.53
CA GLN A 95 -2.22 2.93 1.37
C GLN A 95 -1.19 1.82 1.12
N CYS A 96 -1.66 0.58 0.99
CA CYS A 96 -0.78 -0.57 0.81
C CYS A 96 -0.39 -0.84 -0.65
N ARG A 97 -1.00 -0.17 -1.62
CA ARG A 97 -0.79 -0.44 -3.05
C ARG A 97 0.68 -0.48 -3.46
N PHE A 98 1.46 0.51 -3.02
CA PHE A 98 2.89 0.66 -3.34
C PHE A 98 3.80 0.44 -2.13
N CYS A 99 3.27 -0.04 -1.01
CA CYS A 99 4.04 -0.23 0.21
C CYS A 99 5.05 -1.37 0.03
N LYS A 100 6.33 -1.07 0.28
CA LYS A 100 7.42 -2.07 0.21
C LYS A 100 7.38 -3.07 1.36
N ALA A 101 6.80 -2.71 2.50
CA ALA A 101 6.72 -3.55 3.70
C ALA A 101 5.51 -4.52 3.69
N LYS A 102 4.67 -4.55 2.62
CA LYS A 102 3.42 -5.30 2.64
C LYS A 102 3.58 -6.80 2.94
N ALA A 103 4.71 -7.41 2.56
CA ALA A 103 4.96 -8.83 2.83
C ALA A 103 5.18 -9.15 4.32
N VAL A 104 5.66 -8.18 5.09
CA VAL A 104 6.03 -8.33 6.52
C VAL A 104 5.14 -7.52 7.44
N CYS A 105 4.21 -6.74 6.92
CA CYS A 105 3.35 -5.86 7.70
C CYS A 105 2.31 -6.64 8.50
N THR A 106 2.43 -6.62 9.82
CA THR A 106 1.51 -7.31 10.74
C THR A 106 0.10 -6.72 10.67
N ALA A 107 -0.05 -5.40 10.59
CA ALA A 107 -1.35 -4.74 10.48
C ALA A 107 -2.11 -5.16 9.22
N GLN A 108 -1.44 -5.22 8.07
CA GLN A 108 -2.06 -5.68 6.83
C GLN A 108 -2.40 -7.18 6.89
N LYS A 109 -1.51 -7.99 7.44
CA LYS A 109 -1.78 -9.42 7.66
C LYS A 109 -3.04 -9.62 8.50
N MET A 110 -3.17 -8.88 9.63
CA MET A 110 -4.33 -8.99 10.49
C MET A 110 -5.62 -8.53 9.80
N GLN A 111 -5.59 -7.43 9.05
CA GLN A 111 -6.73 -6.98 8.26
C GLN A 111 -7.23 -8.07 7.29
N HIS A 112 -6.30 -8.68 6.52
CA HIS A 112 -6.68 -9.74 5.58
C HIS A 112 -7.19 -10.99 6.29
N MET A 113 -6.60 -11.36 7.45
CA MET A 113 -7.10 -12.46 8.26
C MET A 113 -8.50 -12.17 8.82
N GLN A 114 -8.76 -10.96 9.28
CA GLN A 114 -10.08 -10.55 9.74
C GLN A 114 -11.12 -10.60 8.62
N THR A 115 -10.78 -10.12 7.40
CA THR A 115 -11.67 -10.21 6.24
C THR A 115 -11.98 -11.66 5.86
N ALA A 116 -10.96 -12.52 5.85
CA ALA A 116 -11.14 -13.95 5.56
C ALA A 116 -11.88 -14.71 6.67
N ALA A 117 -11.83 -14.19 7.89
CA ALA A 117 -12.33 -14.79 9.11
C ALA A 117 -13.55 -14.05 9.69
N SER A 118 -14.30 -13.30 8.86
CA SER A 118 -15.41 -12.42 9.33
C SER A 118 -16.39 -13.10 10.28
N ASP A 119 -16.48 -14.45 10.24
CA ASP A 119 -17.29 -15.29 11.14
C ASP A 119 -16.48 -16.19 12.10
N PHE A 120 -15.14 -16.00 12.20
CA PHE A 120 -14.30 -16.84 13.04
C PHE A 120 -14.05 -16.20 14.41
N GLU A 121 -14.43 -16.89 15.44
CA GLU A 121 -14.23 -16.46 16.83
C GLU A 121 -12.75 -16.58 17.30
N ASP A 122 -11.89 -17.33 16.62
CA ASP A 122 -10.55 -17.66 17.09
C ASP A 122 -9.46 -17.49 16.05
N LEU A 123 -8.82 -16.30 16.05
CA LEU A 123 -7.67 -15.96 15.22
C LEU A 123 -6.32 -16.51 15.78
N THR A 124 -6.34 -17.22 16.91
CA THR A 124 -5.13 -17.81 17.49
C THR A 124 -4.74 -19.14 16.83
N LYS A 125 -5.64 -19.72 16.02
CA LYS A 125 -5.38 -20.95 15.25
C LYS A 125 -4.25 -20.76 14.23
N PRO A 126 -3.57 -21.86 13.87
CA PRO A 126 -2.61 -21.83 12.77
C PRO A 126 -3.24 -21.34 11.46
N VAL A 127 -2.52 -20.49 10.72
CA VAL A 127 -3.02 -19.85 9.47
C VAL A 127 -3.58 -20.88 8.48
N GLY A 128 -2.97 -22.07 8.39
CA GLY A 128 -3.44 -23.14 7.51
C GLY A 128 -4.83 -23.68 7.86
N GLU A 129 -5.14 -23.74 9.15
CA GLU A 129 -6.48 -24.16 9.63
C GLU A 129 -7.51 -23.08 9.37
N ILE A 130 -7.16 -21.81 9.59
CA ILE A 130 -8.04 -20.66 9.29
C ILE A 130 -8.41 -20.65 7.81
N ILE A 131 -7.41 -20.82 6.90
CA ILE A 131 -7.65 -20.84 5.46
C ILE A 131 -8.51 -22.03 5.03
N ALA A 132 -8.24 -23.23 5.59
CA ALA A 132 -9.02 -24.43 5.28
C ALA A 132 -10.49 -24.27 5.70
N ASP A 133 -10.71 -23.71 6.87
CA ASP A 133 -12.03 -23.47 7.45
C ASP A 133 -12.79 -22.40 6.63
N ALA A 134 -12.13 -21.28 6.30
CA ALA A 134 -12.68 -20.25 5.40
C ALA A 134 -13.10 -20.85 4.06
N SER A 135 -12.24 -21.66 3.44
CA SER A 135 -12.53 -22.29 2.14
C SER A 135 -13.73 -23.23 2.19
N SER A 136 -13.92 -23.93 3.31
CA SER A 136 -15.05 -24.84 3.48
C SER A 136 -16.40 -24.13 3.63
N ARG A 137 -16.39 -22.87 4.06
CA ARG A 137 -17.60 -22.04 4.30
C ARG A 137 -18.06 -21.24 3.09
N VAL A 138 -17.22 -21.05 2.07
CA VAL A 138 -17.56 -20.27 0.87
C VAL A 138 -18.94 -20.64 0.29
N PRO A 139 -19.37 -21.92 0.20
CA PRO A 139 -20.67 -22.29 -0.30
C PRO A 139 -21.86 -21.87 0.61
N LEU A 140 -21.57 -21.48 1.85
CA LEU A 140 -22.58 -21.14 2.87
C LEU A 140 -22.74 -19.62 3.02
N LEU A 141 -21.87 -18.82 2.39
CA LEU A 141 -21.89 -17.36 2.48
C LEU A 141 -23.09 -16.77 1.75
N THR A 142 -23.67 -15.74 2.30
CA THR A 142 -24.67 -14.90 1.64
C THR A 142 -24.07 -14.11 0.48
N ILE A 143 -24.91 -13.56 -0.39
CA ILE A 143 -24.45 -12.73 -1.52
C ILE A 143 -23.76 -11.46 -1.01
N GLU A 144 -24.24 -10.89 0.08
CA GLU A 144 -23.69 -9.69 0.72
C GLU A 144 -22.29 -9.96 1.28
N GLU A 145 -22.10 -11.06 2.01
CA GLU A 145 -20.80 -11.50 2.52
C GLU A 145 -19.82 -11.79 1.39
N LEU A 146 -20.27 -12.48 0.33
CA LEU A 146 -19.46 -12.72 -0.87
C LEU A 146 -19.02 -11.40 -1.54
N ALA A 147 -19.90 -10.41 -1.63
CA ALA A 147 -19.59 -9.10 -2.21
C ALA A 147 -18.55 -8.35 -1.37
N GLU A 148 -18.64 -8.42 -0.04
CA GLU A 148 -17.68 -7.82 0.88
C GLU A 148 -16.30 -8.45 0.73
N ILE A 149 -16.20 -9.78 0.79
CA ILE A 149 -14.94 -10.52 0.61
C ILE A 149 -14.36 -10.25 -0.78
N TYR A 150 -15.20 -10.29 -1.83
CA TYR A 150 -14.75 -10.05 -3.20
C TYR A 150 -14.19 -8.63 -3.41
N SER A 151 -14.74 -7.64 -2.71
CA SER A 151 -14.21 -6.26 -2.74
C SER A 151 -12.76 -6.15 -2.25
N GLN A 152 -12.32 -7.09 -1.42
CA GLN A 152 -10.96 -7.16 -0.86
C GLN A 152 -10.03 -8.13 -1.61
N ALA A 153 -10.53 -8.86 -2.60
CA ALA A 153 -9.79 -9.93 -3.28
C ALA A 153 -8.47 -9.44 -3.88
N ASP A 154 -8.49 -8.32 -4.61
CA ASP A 154 -7.29 -7.75 -5.25
C ASP A 154 -6.21 -7.37 -4.22
N ALA A 155 -6.63 -6.84 -3.07
CA ALA A 155 -5.71 -6.48 -1.99
C ALA A 155 -5.07 -7.72 -1.36
N ILE A 156 -5.85 -8.77 -1.11
CA ILE A 156 -5.40 -10.05 -0.57
C ILE A 156 -4.44 -10.73 -1.56
N GLU A 157 -4.77 -10.79 -2.85
CA GLU A 157 -3.90 -11.34 -3.88
C GLU A 157 -2.57 -10.59 -3.99
N SER A 158 -2.63 -9.26 -3.96
CA SER A 158 -1.44 -8.41 -3.98
C SER A 158 -0.53 -8.66 -2.77
N TRP A 159 -1.11 -8.86 -1.59
CA TRP A 159 -0.36 -9.23 -0.39
C TRP A 159 0.26 -10.62 -0.50
N LEU A 160 -0.50 -11.63 -0.93
CA LEU A 160 0.01 -12.98 -1.13
C LEU A 160 1.15 -13.02 -2.16
N LYS A 161 1.05 -12.21 -3.23
CA LYS A 161 2.14 -12.05 -4.19
C LYS A 161 3.39 -11.49 -3.53
N ALA A 162 3.27 -10.44 -2.71
CA ALA A 162 4.41 -9.87 -2.00
C ALA A 162 5.07 -10.86 -1.03
N VAL A 163 4.28 -11.71 -0.35
CA VAL A 163 4.80 -12.79 0.49
C VAL A 163 5.59 -13.82 -0.34
N ARG A 164 5.07 -14.24 -1.50
CA ARG A 164 5.79 -15.16 -2.40
C ARG A 164 7.10 -14.54 -2.90
N ASP A 165 7.07 -13.28 -3.30
CA ASP A 165 8.27 -12.57 -3.78
C ASP A 165 9.31 -12.47 -2.66
N ARG A 166 8.90 -12.23 -1.42
CA ARG A 166 9.81 -12.21 -0.25
C ARG A 166 10.41 -13.59 0.01
N VAL A 167 9.63 -14.66 0.00
CA VAL A 167 10.13 -16.03 0.17
C VAL A 167 11.17 -16.37 -0.92
N ASN A 168 10.87 -16.03 -2.18
CA ASN A 168 11.82 -16.24 -3.28
C ASN A 168 13.11 -15.44 -3.08
N SER A 169 13.01 -14.18 -2.62
CA SER A 169 14.16 -13.33 -2.34
C SER A 169 15.05 -13.93 -1.24
N GLU A 170 14.47 -14.40 -0.13
CA GLU A 170 15.22 -15.02 0.95
C GLU A 170 15.92 -16.29 0.50
N LEU A 171 15.22 -17.17 -0.24
CA LEU A 171 15.82 -18.39 -0.79
C LEU A 171 16.96 -18.10 -1.78
N ASN A 172 16.82 -17.06 -2.63
CA ASN A 172 17.89 -16.66 -3.56
C ASN A 172 19.09 -16.01 -2.83
N ALA A 173 18.87 -15.40 -1.68
CA ALA A 173 19.94 -14.89 -0.81
C ALA A 173 20.64 -16.01 -0.01
N GLY A 174 20.16 -17.27 -0.11
CA GLY A 174 20.71 -18.41 0.62
C GLY A 174 20.16 -18.57 2.03
N HIS A 175 19.13 -17.80 2.41
CA HIS A 175 18.50 -17.94 3.71
C HIS A 175 17.51 -19.11 3.70
N PRO A 176 17.52 -20.01 4.70
CA PRO A 176 16.59 -21.13 4.75
C PRO A 176 15.18 -20.65 5.07
N VAL A 177 14.21 -21.09 4.27
CA VAL A 177 12.79 -20.89 4.55
C VAL A 177 12.16 -22.27 4.86
N PRO A 178 11.62 -22.49 6.07
CA PRO A 178 11.07 -23.78 6.45
C PRO A 178 10.03 -24.30 5.46
N GLY A 179 10.19 -25.53 5.00
CA GLY A 179 9.27 -26.17 4.05
C GLY A 179 9.48 -25.80 2.57
N PHE A 180 10.39 -24.89 2.25
CA PHE A 180 10.63 -24.43 0.87
C PHE A 180 12.09 -24.59 0.46
N LYS A 181 12.31 -24.86 -0.83
CA LYS A 181 13.65 -24.93 -1.43
C LYS A 181 13.61 -24.42 -2.87
N LEU A 182 14.72 -23.87 -3.34
CA LEU A 182 14.91 -23.58 -4.75
C LEU A 182 15.02 -24.89 -5.53
N VAL A 183 14.33 -24.97 -6.65
CA VAL A 183 14.45 -26.05 -7.64
C VAL A 183 14.86 -25.44 -8.98
N THR A 184 15.69 -26.16 -9.73
CA THR A 184 16.05 -25.73 -11.09
C THR A 184 14.79 -25.73 -11.94
N GLY A 185 14.42 -24.54 -12.46
CA GLY A 185 13.29 -24.39 -13.35
C GLY A 185 13.49 -25.16 -14.67
N LYS A 186 12.40 -25.50 -15.35
CA LYS A 186 12.49 -26.00 -16.74
C LYS A 186 13.17 -24.93 -17.59
N GLN A 187 14.17 -25.32 -18.39
CA GLN A 187 14.77 -24.43 -19.38
C GLN A 187 13.64 -23.93 -20.33
N GLY A 188 13.29 -22.64 -20.18
CA GLY A 188 12.38 -21.99 -21.11
C GLY A 188 13.05 -21.85 -22.48
N ILE A 189 12.29 -21.99 -23.55
CA ILE A 189 12.73 -21.59 -24.88
C ILE A 189 12.87 -20.05 -24.84
N VAL A 190 14.11 -19.55 -24.86
CA VAL A 190 14.36 -18.11 -25.01
C VAL A 190 14.12 -17.77 -26.48
N PRO A 191 13.08 -17.00 -26.85
CA PRO A 191 12.86 -16.61 -28.23
C PRO A 191 14.05 -15.74 -28.67
N GLY A 192 14.79 -16.18 -29.70
CA GLY A 192 15.87 -15.39 -30.32
C GLY A 192 17.27 -15.91 -30.18
N VAL A 193 17.55 -16.99 -29.43
CA VAL A 193 18.87 -17.64 -29.46
C VAL A 193 18.88 -18.69 -30.57
N MET A 194 19.31 -18.31 -31.76
CA MET A 194 19.64 -19.27 -32.81
C MET A 194 20.78 -20.17 -32.31
N LYS A 195 20.53 -21.46 -32.12
CA LYS A 195 21.57 -22.45 -31.94
C LYS A 195 22.43 -22.45 -33.20
N LYS A 196 23.70 -22.04 -33.06
CA LYS A 196 24.70 -22.18 -34.12
C LYS A 196 24.77 -23.65 -34.51
N PRO A 197 24.58 -24.03 -35.79
CA PRO A 197 24.71 -25.42 -36.20
C PRO A 197 26.12 -25.92 -35.91
N PRO A 198 26.30 -27.21 -35.57
CA PRO A 198 27.60 -27.78 -35.36
C PRO A 198 28.46 -27.66 -36.63
N ALA A 199 29.70 -27.22 -36.48
CA ALA A 199 30.67 -27.19 -37.57
C ALA A 199 30.82 -28.62 -38.14
N ARG A 200 30.55 -28.78 -39.42
CA ARG A 200 30.89 -30.02 -40.14
C ARG A 200 32.44 -30.04 -40.31
N CYS A 201 33.08 -31.13 -39.86
CA CYS A 201 34.41 -31.50 -40.26
C CYS A 201 34.44 -31.94 -41.69
#